data_034b9b53df2ef1b8267506d6387cd5dc
#
_entry.id   034b9b53df2ef1b8267506d6387cd5dc
#
_cell.length_a   1.000
_cell.length_b   1.000
_cell.length_c   1.000
_cell.angle_alpha   90.00
_cell.angle_beta   90.00
_cell.angle_gamma   90.00
#
_symmetry.space_group_name_H-M   'P 1'
#
loop_
_entity.id
_entity.type
_entity.pdbx_description
1 polymer ?
#
loop_
_entity_poly.entity_id
_entity_poly.type
_entity_poly.pdbx_seq_one_letter_code
_entity_poly.pdbx_strand_id
1 'polypeptide(L)'
;MKLNVTLAAAAVAAVFAGCGPAKPELHIYTWTDYIAPDVLQAFEQKHGCTVVVDTFDSNESMYAKLKAGATGYDVIMPSSYQVNTMAKEGMILKLDHAKLPNVKKNFDKRFTSQIIDPAFTYSVPYAVTYTGFAYVKDKIPAGADVGSWAILGNAALKGRVSLLDDQREVIGAGLMYLGYSINSTNAVEIDKAVDQILKWKANVRKFDAESYKTEVASGAISLGHGYSTDTTQVIVGDEEAGAAPRPDIGFALPKEGYTIAFDEMVISSASKQVDLAYAFMNFVYDAEIAKTNMEYLCGPSPVAPAIAALDADYRKTIILDEATLKRGQVLKGFDDQPAVMELYNKAWDKIKAGE
;
A
#
# COMPACT_ATOMS: atom_id res chain seq x y z
N MET A 1 33.48 85.02 0.81
CA MET A 1 33.83 83.61 0.81
C MET A 1 32.54 82.83 0.59
N LYS A 2 32.27 82.38 -0.64
CA LYS A 2 31.04 81.68 -1.01
C LYS A 2 31.34 80.15 -1.04
N LEU A 3 30.69 79.37 -0.19
CA LEU A 3 30.84 77.96 -0.09
C LEU A 3 29.86 77.29 -1.08
N ASN A 4 30.38 76.63 -2.10
CA ASN A 4 29.60 75.85 -3.03
C ASN A 4 29.42 74.45 -2.45
N VAL A 5 28.15 74.09 -2.19
CA VAL A 5 27.77 72.70 -1.80
C VAL A 5 27.28 72.01 -3.07
N THR A 6 28.06 71.06 -3.52
CA THR A 6 27.69 70.17 -4.64
C THR A 6 26.91 68.98 -4.09
N LEU A 7 25.60 68.88 -4.39
CA LEU A 7 24.80 67.68 -4.08
C LEU A 7 25.14 66.60 -5.11
N ALA A 8 25.70 65.52 -4.62
CA ALA A 8 25.83 64.26 -5.39
C ALA A 8 24.53 63.44 -5.23
N ALA A 9 23.78 63.33 -6.33
CA ALA A 9 22.62 62.45 -6.39
C ALA A 9 23.09 60.98 -6.57
N ALA A 10 23.00 60.17 -5.52
CA ALA A 10 23.23 58.74 -5.62
C ALA A 10 21.98 58.05 -6.21
N ALA A 11 22.09 57.58 -7.45
CA ALA A 11 21.05 56.74 -8.07
C ALA A 11 21.08 55.33 -7.45
N VAL A 12 20.08 55.02 -6.61
CA VAL A 12 19.83 53.67 -6.11
C VAL A 12 19.16 52.87 -7.25
N ALA A 13 19.94 52.05 -7.95
CA ALA A 13 19.40 51.04 -8.86
C ALA A 13 18.76 49.92 -8.01
N ALA A 14 17.44 49.93 -7.92
CA ALA A 14 16.68 48.84 -7.38
C ALA A 14 16.84 47.63 -8.29
N VAL A 15 17.64 46.64 -7.87
CA VAL A 15 17.70 45.34 -8.49
C VAL A 15 16.38 44.65 -8.14
N PHE A 16 15.41 44.69 -9.04
CA PHE A 16 14.26 43.79 -9.01
C PHE A 16 14.81 42.38 -9.31
N ALA A 17 15.19 41.63 -8.26
CA ALA A 17 15.34 40.20 -8.37
C ALA A 17 13.99 39.66 -8.85
N GLY A 18 13.93 39.25 -10.13
CA GLY A 18 12.74 38.70 -10.75
C GLY A 18 12.31 37.45 -10.01
N CYS A 19 11.36 37.56 -9.11
CA CYS A 19 10.59 36.42 -8.64
C CYS A 19 9.71 35.99 -9.83
N GLY A 20 10.17 35.00 -10.60
CA GLY A 20 9.32 34.35 -11.58
C GLY A 20 8.06 33.82 -10.84
N PRO A 21 6.94 33.61 -11.55
CA PRO A 21 5.76 33.04 -10.93
C PRO A 21 6.16 31.74 -10.21
N ALA A 22 5.71 31.59 -8.93
CA ALA A 22 5.96 30.37 -8.17
C ALA A 22 5.45 29.17 -8.99
N LYS A 23 6.25 28.11 -9.03
CA LYS A 23 5.82 26.88 -9.71
C LYS A 23 4.56 26.36 -9.04
N PRO A 24 3.60 25.80 -9.78
CA PRO A 24 2.47 25.11 -9.16
C PRO A 24 2.96 23.94 -8.30
N GLU A 25 2.30 23.72 -7.17
CA GLU A 25 2.63 22.62 -6.26
C GLU A 25 1.53 21.56 -6.32
N LEU A 26 1.93 20.30 -6.49
CA LEU A 26 1.07 19.13 -6.37
C LEU A 26 1.29 18.51 -5.00
N HIS A 27 0.25 18.45 -4.18
CA HIS A 27 0.31 17.82 -2.86
C HIS A 27 -0.25 16.39 -2.93
N ILE A 28 0.60 15.41 -2.61
CA ILE A 28 0.26 14.00 -2.56
C ILE A 28 0.24 13.53 -1.11
N TYR A 29 -0.82 12.85 -0.70
CA TYR A 29 -0.97 12.25 0.62
C TYR A 29 -1.01 10.72 0.48
N THR A 30 0.05 10.06 0.90
CA THR A 30 0.30 8.65 0.63
C THR A 30 0.99 7.94 1.79
N TRP A 31 1.36 6.69 1.59
CA TRP A 31 2.15 5.89 2.51
C TRP A 31 3.62 6.30 2.50
N THR A 32 4.36 5.97 3.56
CA THR A 32 5.81 6.22 3.62
C THR A 32 6.54 5.38 2.57
N ASP A 33 7.57 5.96 1.93
CA ASP A 33 8.40 5.30 0.91
C ASP A 33 7.61 4.65 -0.24
N TYR A 34 6.58 5.35 -0.72
CA TYR A 34 5.58 4.77 -1.62
C TYR A 34 5.72 5.20 -3.08
N ILE A 35 6.49 6.21 -3.38
CA ILE A 35 6.77 6.70 -4.73
C ILE A 35 8.27 6.90 -4.88
N ALA A 36 8.85 6.29 -5.91
CA ALA A 36 10.28 6.44 -6.17
C ALA A 36 10.67 7.92 -6.34
N PRO A 37 11.76 8.37 -5.70
CA PRO A 37 12.22 9.76 -5.82
C PRO A 37 12.45 10.18 -7.28
N ASP A 38 13.00 9.30 -8.11
CA ASP A 38 13.23 9.54 -9.53
C ASP A 38 11.92 9.75 -10.31
N VAL A 39 10.84 9.07 -9.92
CA VAL A 39 9.50 9.26 -10.50
C VAL A 39 8.95 10.64 -10.17
N LEU A 40 9.10 11.10 -8.92
CA LEU A 40 8.70 12.45 -8.51
C LEU A 40 9.50 13.50 -9.28
N GLN A 41 10.82 13.36 -9.34
CA GLN A 41 11.69 14.30 -10.06
C GLN A 41 11.36 14.36 -11.57
N ALA A 42 11.13 13.22 -12.20
CA ALA A 42 10.75 13.15 -13.61
C ALA A 42 9.39 13.84 -13.88
N PHE A 43 8.44 13.70 -12.96
CA PHE A 43 7.16 14.39 -13.03
C PHE A 43 7.34 15.91 -12.92
N GLU A 44 8.08 16.38 -11.91
CA GLU A 44 8.38 17.81 -11.71
C GLU A 44 9.03 18.46 -12.93
N GLN A 45 10.04 17.78 -13.50
CA GLN A 45 10.72 18.24 -14.70
C GLN A 45 9.77 18.33 -15.91
N LYS A 46 8.95 17.30 -16.11
CA LYS A 46 8.02 17.20 -17.23
C LYS A 46 6.91 18.25 -17.19
N HIS A 47 6.40 18.55 -15.99
CA HIS A 47 5.24 19.42 -15.79
C HIS A 47 5.60 20.81 -15.26
N GLY A 48 6.86 21.10 -14.96
CA GLY A 48 7.32 22.40 -14.46
C GLY A 48 6.72 22.78 -13.11
N CYS A 49 6.46 21.79 -12.26
CA CYS A 49 5.86 21.92 -10.94
C CYS A 49 6.81 21.49 -9.82
N THR A 50 6.35 21.59 -8.58
CA THR A 50 6.95 20.95 -7.40
C THR A 50 5.96 19.93 -6.87
N VAL A 51 6.44 18.77 -6.40
CA VAL A 51 5.63 17.75 -5.72
C VAL A 51 5.96 17.77 -4.24
N VAL A 52 4.92 17.90 -3.42
CA VAL A 52 5.02 17.82 -1.95
C VAL A 52 4.33 16.54 -1.51
N VAL A 53 5.06 15.67 -0.80
CA VAL A 53 4.53 14.40 -0.32
C VAL A 53 4.38 14.46 1.20
N ASP A 54 3.14 14.29 1.67
CA ASP A 54 2.83 14.01 3.07
C ASP A 54 2.50 12.52 3.21
N THR A 55 2.81 11.94 4.38
CA THR A 55 2.60 10.52 4.61
C THR A 55 1.60 10.25 5.73
N PHE A 56 1.01 9.06 5.70
CA PHE A 56 0.19 8.48 6.75
C PHE A 56 0.59 7.02 6.98
N ASP A 57 0.26 6.51 8.16
CA ASP A 57 0.57 5.16 8.62
C ASP A 57 -0.64 4.21 8.60
N SER A 58 -1.87 4.76 8.50
CA SER A 58 -3.11 3.98 8.43
C SER A 58 -4.21 4.71 7.66
N ASN A 59 -5.12 3.95 7.04
CA ASN A 59 -6.32 4.52 6.41
C ASN A 59 -7.19 5.28 7.42
N GLU A 60 -7.23 4.80 8.66
CA GLU A 60 -8.01 5.39 9.75
C GLU A 60 -7.47 6.77 10.12
N SER A 61 -6.15 6.92 10.28
CA SER A 61 -5.51 8.21 10.58
C SER A 61 -5.66 9.20 9.43
N MET A 62 -5.45 8.74 8.19
CA MET A 62 -5.66 9.52 6.98
C MET A 62 -7.10 10.02 6.89
N TYR A 63 -8.09 9.12 7.00
CA TYR A 63 -9.51 9.45 6.90
C TYR A 63 -9.95 10.39 8.02
N ALA A 64 -9.55 10.15 9.28
CA ALA A 64 -9.88 11.01 10.41
C ALA A 64 -9.33 12.44 10.21
N LYS A 65 -8.11 12.58 9.71
CA LYS A 65 -7.49 13.88 9.40
C LYS A 65 -8.27 14.65 8.33
N LEU A 66 -8.66 13.97 7.25
CA LEU A 66 -9.47 14.58 6.19
C LEU A 66 -10.87 14.96 6.68
N LYS A 67 -11.51 14.09 7.46
CA LYS A 67 -12.83 14.34 8.04
C LYS A 67 -12.84 15.49 9.05
N ALA A 68 -11.73 15.71 9.75
CA ALA A 68 -11.53 16.87 10.62
C ALA A 68 -11.35 18.20 9.84
N GLY A 69 -11.37 18.16 8.50
CA GLY A 69 -11.30 19.33 7.63
C GLY A 69 -9.90 19.66 7.15
N ALA A 70 -8.95 18.75 7.21
CA ALA A 70 -7.65 18.96 6.59
C ALA A 70 -7.82 19.10 5.07
N THR A 71 -7.26 20.17 4.52
CA THR A 71 -7.27 20.51 3.09
C THR A 71 -5.86 20.67 2.58
N GLY A 72 -5.71 20.87 1.27
CA GLY A 72 -4.39 21.12 0.67
C GLY A 72 -3.81 19.87 -0.02
N TYR A 73 -4.50 18.76 0.01
CA TYR A 73 -4.14 17.56 -0.74
C TYR A 73 -4.83 17.51 -2.10
N ASP A 74 -4.09 17.13 -3.14
CA ASP A 74 -4.61 16.99 -4.50
C ASP A 74 -4.82 15.53 -4.87
N VAL A 75 -3.81 14.69 -4.66
CA VAL A 75 -3.88 13.24 -4.82
C VAL A 75 -3.78 12.57 -3.46
N ILE A 76 -4.65 11.61 -3.18
CA ILE A 76 -4.61 10.79 -1.96
C ILE A 76 -4.52 9.33 -2.40
N MET A 77 -3.78 8.50 -1.64
CA MET A 77 -3.58 7.09 -1.99
C MET A 77 -4.09 6.14 -0.90
N PRO A 78 -5.43 6.05 -0.70
CA PRO A 78 -6.02 5.10 0.24
C PRO A 78 -5.98 3.66 -0.28
N SER A 79 -6.14 2.71 0.63
CA SER A 79 -6.51 1.34 0.22
C SER A 79 -7.94 1.30 -0.33
N SER A 80 -8.19 0.38 -1.28
CA SER A 80 -9.44 0.30 -2.05
C SER A 80 -10.70 0.33 -1.21
N TYR A 81 -10.70 -0.35 -0.03
CA TYR A 81 -11.90 -0.43 0.81
C TYR A 81 -12.34 0.94 1.34
N GLN A 82 -11.42 1.90 1.46
CA GLN A 82 -11.72 3.26 1.95
C GLN A 82 -12.34 4.15 0.87
N VAL A 83 -12.11 3.86 -0.41
CA VAL A 83 -12.56 4.69 -1.55
C VAL A 83 -14.08 4.89 -1.54
N ASN A 84 -14.84 3.84 -1.28
CA ASN A 84 -16.30 3.91 -1.28
C ASN A 84 -16.86 4.87 -0.21
N THR A 85 -16.26 4.86 0.97
CA THR A 85 -16.62 5.76 2.08
C THR A 85 -16.30 7.20 1.71
N MET A 86 -15.09 7.45 1.21
CA MET A 86 -14.68 8.80 0.77
C MET A 86 -15.56 9.33 -0.35
N ALA A 87 -15.97 8.47 -1.30
CA ALA A 87 -16.86 8.84 -2.40
C ALA A 87 -18.29 9.19 -1.91
N LYS A 88 -18.86 8.38 -1.00
CA LYS A 88 -20.17 8.62 -0.39
C LYS A 88 -20.22 9.94 0.38
N GLU A 89 -19.14 10.28 1.06
CA GLU A 89 -19.02 11.52 1.83
C GLU A 89 -18.60 12.74 0.97
N GLY A 90 -18.40 12.56 -0.34
CA GLY A 90 -18.05 13.65 -1.25
C GLY A 90 -16.63 14.20 -1.06
N MET A 91 -15.75 13.41 -0.46
CA MET A 91 -14.35 13.80 -0.20
C MET A 91 -13.47 13.72 -1.44
N ILE A 92 -13.89 12.96 -2.46
CA ILE A 92 -13.13 12.71 -3.69
C ILE A 92 -13.98 12.95 -4.93
N LEU A 93 -13.31 13.30 -6.03
CA LEU A 93 -13.97 13.62 -7.30
C LEU A 93 -14.28 12.36 -8.11
N LYS A 94 -15.35 12.40 -8.90
CA LYS A 94 -15.50 11.48 -10.03
C LYS A 94 -14.44 11.76 -11.07
N LEU A 95 -13.85 10.69 -11.61
CA LEU A 95 -12.77 10.78 -12.58
C LEU A 95 -13.28 11.04 -14.01
N ASP A 96 -12.60 11.93 -14.72
CA ASP A 96 -12.74 12.12 -16.15
C ASP A 96 -11.75 11.20 -16.90
N HIS A 97 -12.26 10.12 -17.47
CA HIS A 97 -11.45 9.12 -18.17
C HIS A 97 -10.77 9.69 -19.43
N ALA A 98 -11.23 10.79 -19.97
CA ALA A 98 -10.57 11.43 -21.12
C ALA A 98 -9.19 12.00 -20.74
N LYS A 99 -8.98 12.31 -19.45
CA LYS A 99 -7.71 12.77 -18.89
C LYS A 99 -6.75 11.64 -18.50
N LEU A 100 -7.17 10.38 -18.60
CA LEU A 100 -6.44 9.18 -18.16
C LEU A 100 -6.17 8.17 -19.30
N PRO A 101 -5.64 8.59 -20.46
CA PRO A 101 -5.43 7.70 -21.59
C PRO A 101 -4.45 6.55 -21.32
N ASN A 102 -3.41 6.76 -20.49
CA ASN A 102 -2.46 5.72 -20.12
C ASN A 102 -3.11 4.66 -19.24
N VAL A 103 -3.96 5.05 -18.28
CA VAL A 103 -4.73 4.11 -17.45
C VAL A 103 -5.55 3.19 -18.33
N LYS A 104 -6.35 3.77 -19.24
CA LYS A 104 -7.20 3.00 -20.16
C LYS A 104 -6.39 2.04 -21.04
N LYS A 105 -5.21 2.46 -21.49
CA LYS A 105 -4.35 1.70 -22.41
C LYS A 105 -3.57 0.60 -21.69
N ASN A 106 -3.02 0.93 -20.52
CA ASN A 106 -1.94 0.17 -19.87
C ASN A 106 -2.41 -0.65 -18.67
N PHE A 107 -3.66 -0.46 -18.18
CA PHE A 107 -4.17 -1.24 -17.05
C PHE A 107 -4.15 -2.75 -17.34
N ASP A 108 -3.61 -3.51 -16.40
CA ASP A 108 -3.56 -4.97 -16.48
C ASP A 108 -4.92 -5.59 -16.17
N LYS A 109 -5.57 -6.07 -17.22
CA LYS A 109 -6.93 -6.63 -17.15
C LYS A 109 -7.06 -7.89 -16.28
N ARG A 110 -5.93 -8.53 -15.91
CA ARG A 110 -5.95 -9.67 -14.98
C ARG A 110 -6.50 -9.28 -13.61
N PHE A 111 -6.36 -8.01 -13.23
CA PHE A 111 -6.87 -7.48 -11.97
C PHE A 111 -8.33 -6.99 -12.01
N THR A 112 -9.00 -6.96 -13.17
CA THR A 112 -10.35 -6.38 -13.32
C THR A 112 -11.39 -6.99 -12.36
N SER A 113 -11.30 -8.30 -12.09
CA SER A 113 -12.24 -8.98 -11.19
C SER A 113 -11.96 -8.76 -9.70
N GLN A 114 -10.85 -8.13 -9.36
CA GLN A 114 -10.36 -7.98 -7.99
C GLN A 114 -10.40 -6.53 -7.50
N ILE A 115 -10.44 -5.55 -8.42
CA ILE A 115 -10.56 -4.14 -8.03
C ILE A 115 -12.00 -3.80 -7.62
N ILE A 116 -12.13 -2.90 -6.64
CA ILE A 116 -13.45 -2.52 -6.10
C ILE A 116 -14.22 -1.60 -7.05
N ASP A 117 -13.51 -0.74 -7.79
CA ASP A 117 -14.11 0.17 -8.79
C ASP A 117 -13.63 -0.18 -10.22
N PRO A 118 -14.14 -1.25 -10.85
CA PRO A 118 -13.70 -1.68 -12.18
C PRO A 118 -14.07 -0.69 -13.29
N ALA A 119 -14.92 0.28 -13.01
CA ALA A 119 -15.26 1.36 -13.92
C ALA A 119 -14.35 2.59 -13.77
N PHE A 120 -13.43 2.59 -12.79
CA PHE A 120 -12.58 3.76 -12.45
C PHE A 120 -13.40 5.03 -12.24
N THR A 121 -14.52 4.91 -11.52
CA THR A 121 -15.45 6.03 -11.31
C THR A 121 -14.85 7.09 -10.40
N TYR A 122 -14.13 6.65 -9.36
CA TYR A 122 -13.55 7.52 -8.34
C TYR A 122 -12.06 7.29 -8.12
N SER A 123 -11.54 6.13 -8.50
CA SER A 123 -10.17 5.75 -8.23
C SER A 123 -9.50 5.01 -9.39
N VAL A 124 -8.17 4.97 -9.33
CA VAL A 124 -7.34 4.17 -10.22
C VAL A 124 -6.34 3.40 -9.36
N PRO A 125 -6.23 2.07 -9.48
CA PRO A 125 -5.26 1.28 -8.74
C PRO A 125 -3.82 1.74 -9.01
N TYR A 126 -3.02 1.83 -7.95
CA TYR A 126 -1.62 2.25 -8.02
C TYR A 126 -0.66 1.10 -7.76
N ALA A 127 -0.85 0.41 -6.66
CA ALA A 127 -0.01 -0.70 -6.24
C ALA A 127 -0.85 -1.90 -5.80
N VAL A 128 -0.25 -3.08 -5.85
CA VAL A 128 -0.86 -4.34 -5.43
C VAL A 128 0.04 -5.00 -4.39
N THR A 129 -0.56 -5.45 -3.30
CA THR A 129 0.13 -6.19 -2.25
C THR A 129 -0.59 -7.49 -1.97
N TYR A 130 0.16 -8.55 -1.68
CA TYR A 130 -0.37 -9.84 -1.26
C TYR A 130 0.01 -10.09 0.19
N THR A 131 -0.92 -10.61 0.98
CA THR A 131 -0.63 -10.98 2.37
C THR A 131 -0.43 -12.48 2.47
N GLY A 132 0.68 -12.89 3.09
CA GLY A 132 1.05 -14.29 3.22
C GLY A 132 2.09 -14.49 4.31
N PHE A 133 3.06 -15.37 4.07
CA PHE A 133 4.12 -15.68 5.01
C PHE A 133 5.50 -15.31 4.49
N ALA A 134 6.19 -14.42 5.18
CA ALA A 134 7.64 -14.29 5.14
C ALA A 134 8.26 -15.38 6.01
N TYR A 135 9.25 -16.13 5.53
CA TYR A 135 9.84 -17.21 6.30
C TYR A 135 11.32 -17.42 6.03
N VAL A 136 12.04 -17.90 7.03
CA VAL A 136 13.45 -18.32 6.91
C VAL A 136 13.46 -19.77 6.48
N LYS A 137 13.97 -20.08 5.26
CA LYS A 137 13.84 -21.38 4.60
C LYS A 137 14.37 -22.55 5.44
N ASP A 138 15.55 -22.40 6.04
CA ASP A 138 16.21 -23.42 6.84
C ASP A 138 15.65 -23.59 8.27
N LYS A 139 14.77 -22.66 8.71
CA LYS A 139 14.12 -22.70 10.03
C LYS A 139 12.69 -23.23 10.00
N ILE A 140 12.19 -23.58 8.82
CA ILE A 140 10.89 -24.21 8.68
C ILE A 140 11.03 -25.71 9.00
N PRO A 141 10.19 -26.28 9.89
CA PRO A 141 10.25 -27.69 10.22
C PRO A 141 10.09 -28.58 8.99
N ALA A 142 10.88 -29.65 8.90
CA ALA A 142 10.80 -30.59 7.78
C ALA A 142 9.37 -31.13 7.61
N GLY A 143 8.85 -31.06 6.38
CA GLY A 143 7.49 -31.49 6.04
C GLY A 143 6.38 -30.51 6.41
N ALA A 144 6.70 -29.35 6.98
CA ALA A 144 5.69 -28.30 7.20
C ALA A 144 5.37 -27.57 5.88
N ASP A 145 4.09 -27.34 5.63
CA ASP A 145 3.58 -26.67 4.43
C ASP A 145 3.43 -25.17 4.67
N VAL A 146 4.41 -24.38 4.21
CA VAL A 146 4.37 -22.92 4.27
C VAL A 146 3.28 -22.31 3.37
N GLY A 147 2.76 -23.09 2.42
CA GLY A 147 1.65 -22.70 1.53
C GLY A 147 0.27 -22.99 2.14
N SER A 148 0.15 -23.08 3.47
CA SER A 148 -1.14 -23.30 4.16
C SER A 148 -1.18 -22.57 5.48
N TRP A 149 -2.33 -21.98 5.83
CA TRP A 149 -2.57 -21.40 7.15
C TRP A 149 -2.41 -22.42 8.30
N ALA A 150 -2.51 -23.72 8.00
CA ALA A 150 -2.29 -24.80 8.98
C ALA A 150 -0.90 -24.74 9.65
N ILE A 151 0.10 -24.16 8.99
CA ILE A 151 1.47 -24.01 9.54
C ILE A 151 1.50 -23.27 10.87
N LEU A 152 0.56 -22.34 11.09
CA LEU A 152 0.43 -21.59 12.33
C LEU A 152 0.15 -22.49 13.55
N GLY A 153 -0.42 -23.67 13.33
CA GLY A 153 -0.66 -24.70 14.35
C GLY A 153 0.55 -25.61 14.64
N ASN A 154 1.68 -25.44 13.94
CA ASN A 154 2.84 -26.31 14.11
C ASN A 154 3.60 -25.97 15.40
N ALA A 155 3.55 -26.88 16.38
CA ALA A 155 4.16 -26.70 17.70
C ALA A 155 5.68 -26.50 17.66
N ALA A 156 6.38 -26.96 16.61
CA ALA A 156 7.82 -26.76 16.45
C ALA A 156 8.17 -25.28 16.16
N LEU A 157 7.18 -24.47 15.78
CA LEU A 157 7.33 -23.02 15.56
C LEU A 157 6.95 -22.17 16.79
N LYS A 158 6.67 -22.80 17.95
CA LYS A 158 6.25 -22.07 19.16
C LYS A 158 7.22 -20.96 19.53
N GLY A 159 6.69 -19.74 19.68
CA GLY A 159 7.45 -18.54 19.99
C GLY A 159 8.32 -18.00 18.84
N ARG A 160 8.17 -18.58 17.63
CA ARG A 160 8.92 -18.20 16.42
C ARG A 160 8.04 -17.68 15.29
N VAL A 161 6.78 -17.36 15.60
CA VAL A 161 5.76 -16.86 14.67
C VAL A 161 5.32 -15.46 15.10
N SER A 162 5.18 -14.53 14.17
CA SER A 162 4.40 -13.30 14.35
C SER A 162 3.17 -13.31 13.47
N LEU A 163 2.08 -12.73 13.94
CA LEU A 163 0.92 -12.36 13.14
C LEU A 163 0.89 -10.84 12.98
N LEU A 164 0.29 -10.34 11.91
CA LEU A 164 0.05 -8.92 11.74
C LEU A 164 -0.78 -8.37 12.92
N ASP A 165 -0.51 -7.15 13.35
CA ASP A 165 -1.41 -6.42 14.25
C ASP A 165 -2.50 -5.72 13.43
N ASP A 166 -3.20 -6.51 12.64
CA ASP A 166 -4.30 -6.10 11.77
C ASP A 166 -5.49 -7.05 11.95
N GLN A 167 -6.58 -6.47 12.42
CA GLN A 167 -7.82 -7.20 12.72
C GLN A 167 -8.36 -7.94 11.50
N ARG A 168 -8.39 -7.28 10.34
CA ARG A 168 -9.03 -7.81 9.13
C ARG A 168 -8.18 -8.91 8.50
N GLU A 169 -6.87 -8.76 8.54
CA GLU A 169 -5.93 -9.75 8.04
C GLU A 169 -5.93 -11.02 8.90
N VAL A 170 -5.86 -10.87 10.22
CA VAL A 170 -5.79 -12.04 11.12
C VAL A 170 -7.11 -12.80 11.18
N ILE A 171 -8.27 -12.12 11.32
CA ILE A 171 -9.57 -12.78 11.29
C ILE A 171 -9.81 -13.37 9.91
N GLY A 172 -9.42 -12.67 8.84
CA GLY A 172 -9.46 -13.14 7.47
C GLY A 172 -8.69 -14.43 7.25
N ALA A 173 -7.49 -14.56 7.81
CA ALA A 173 -6.70 -15.79 7.77
C ALA A 173 -7.45 -16.98 8.40
N GLY A 174 -8.09 -16.78 9.56
CA GLY A 174 -8.92 -17.79 10.21
C GLY A 174 -10.14 -18.18 9.37
N LEU A 175 -10.83 -17.19 8.79
CA LEU A 175 -11.98 -17.41 7.90
C LEU A 175 -11.58 -18.21 6.67
N MET A 176 -10.53 -17.80 5.95
CA MET A 176 -10.04 -18.46 4.74
C MET A 176 -9.57 -19.88 5.03
N TYR A 177 -8.88 -20.11 6.15
CA TYR A 177 -8.49 -21.46 6.56
C TYR A 177 -9.68 -22.42 6.73
N LEU A 178 -10.81 -21.90 7.21
CA LEU A 178 -12.05 -22.66 7.39
C LEU A 178 -12.93 -22.71 6.12
N GLY A 179 -12.48 -22.14 5.01
CA GLY A 179 -13.19 -22.13 3.73
C GLY A 179 -14.30 -21.07 3.65
N TYR A 180 -14.27 -20.07 4.54
CA TYR A 180 -15.20 -18.94 4.52
C TYR A 180 -14.63 -17.74 3.74
N SER A 181 -15.50 -16.80 3.39
CA SER A 181 -15.08 -15.54 2.80
C SER A 181 -14.34 -14.67 3.81
N ILE A 182 -13.23 -14.03 3.39
CA ILE A 182 -12.52 -13.00 4.19
C ILE A 182 -13.46 -11.85 4.62
N ASN A 183 -14.54 -11.64 3.87
CA ASN A 183 -15.55 -10.61 4.12
C ASN A 183 -16.82 -11.18 4.78
N SER A 184 -16.74 -12.32 5.48
CA SER A 184 -17.92 -12.86 6.15
C SER A 184 -18.49 -11.88 7.17
N THR A 185 -19.82 -11.73 7.14
CA THR A 185 -20.61 -10.95 8.10
C THR A 185 -21.40 -11.86 9.07
N ASN A 186 -21.17 -13.18 8.96
CA ASN A 186 -21.86 -14.17 9.77
C ASN A 186 -21.13 -14.38 11.11
N ALA A 187 -21.81 -14.04 12.20
CA ALA A 187 -21.25 -14.16 13.56
C ALA A 187 -20.73 -15.56 13.88
N VAL A 188 -21.40 -16.62 13.41
CA VAL A 188 -20.99 -18.01 13.68
C VAL A 188 -19.67 -18.36 12.95
N GLU A 189 -19.49 -17.84 11.72
CA GLU A 189 -18.25 -18.04 10.97
C GLU A 189 -17.09 -17.28 11.62
N ILE A 190 -17.35 -16.03 12.06
CA ILE A 190 -16.38 -15.19 12.76
C ILE A 190 -15.98 -15.85 14.09
N ASP A 191 -16.92 -16.35 14.92
CA ASP A 191 -16.61 -17.03 16.15
C ASP A 191 -15.75 -18.31 15.92
N LYS A 192 -16.06 -19.10 14.89
CA LYS A 192 -15.21 -20.25 14.51
C LYS A 192 -13.80 -19.84 14.09
N ALA A 193 -13.67 -18.73 13.38
CA ALA A 193 -12.36 -18.19 13.00
C ALA A 193 -11.58 -17.74 14.25
N VAL A 194 -12.23 -17.09 15.22
CA VAL A 194 -11.63 -16.75 16.52
C VAL A 194 -11.12 -17.98 17.24
N ASP A 195 -11.95 -19.02 17.37
CA ASP A 195 -11.56 -20.29 18.00
C ASP A 195 -10.33 -20.93 17.35
N GLN A 196 -10.23 -20.83 16.01
CA GLN A 196 -9.09 -21.35 15.28
C GLN A 196 -7.84 -20.50 15.49
N ILE A 197 -7.97 -19.17 15.50
CA ILE A 197 -6.86 -18.24 15.74
C ILE A 197 -6.32 -18.39 17.17
N LEU A 198 -7.19 -18.60 18.15
CA LEU A 198 -6.78 -18.88 19.54
C LEU A 198 -5.92 -20.16 19.65
N LYS A 199 -6.22 -21.21 18.87
CA LYS A 199 -5.34 -22.38 18.76
C LYS A 199 -3.97 -22.03 18.18
N TRP A 200 -3.92 -21.20 17.16
CA TRP A 200 -2.66 -20.72 16.57
C TRP A 200 -1.88 -19.83 17.52
N LYS A 201 -2.58 -18.98 18.30
CA LYS A 201 -2.00 -18.05 19.26
C LYS A 201 -1.03 -18.73 20.25
N ALA A 202 -1.23 -20.01 20.55
CA ALA A 202 -0.32 -20.79 21.39
C ALA A 202 1.13 -20.84 20.86
N ASN A 203 1.33 -20.66 19.55
CA ASN A 203 2.63 -20.64 18.89
C ASN A 203 3.13 -19.21 18.57
N VAL A 204 2.23 -18.22 18.60
CA VAL A 204 2.52 -16.84 18.24
C VAL A 204 3.30 -16.14 19.35
N ARG A 205 4.40 -15.50 18.99
CA ARG A 205 5.22 -14.68 19.88
C ARG A 205 4.59 -13.31 20.11
N LYS A 206 4.08 -12.68 19.04
CA LYS A 206 3.50 -11.35 19.09
C LYS A 206 2.58 -11.07 17.88
N PHE A 207 1.78 -10.03 18.02
CA PHE A 207 1.12 -9.35 16.92
C PHE A 207 1.94 -8.10 16.57
N ASP A 208 2.30 -7.91 15.29
CA ASP A 208 3.18 -6.84 14.85
C ASP A 208 3.08 -6.64 13.34
N ALA A 209 2.78 -5.44 12.89
CA ALA A 209 2.68 -5.10 11.48
C ALA A 209 3.93 -4.39 10.93
N GLU A 210 4.89 -4.02 11.80
CA GLU A 210 6.03 -3.17 11.44
C GLU A 210 7.37 -3.90 11.49
N SER A 211 7.70 -4.47 12.63
CA SER A 211 9.03 -5.04 12.85
C SER A 211 9.17 -6.50 12.41
N TYR A 212 8.09 -7.18 12.00
CA TYR A 212 8.15 -8.59 11.59
C TYR A 212 9.16 -8.83 10.47
N LYS A 213 9.28 -7.92 9.49
CA LYS A 213 10.21 -8.05 8.37
C LYS A 213 11.68 -8.07 8.84
N THR A 214 12.03 -7.18 9.76
CA THR A 214 13.39 -7.14 10.32
C THR A 214 13.66 -8.32 11.25
N GLU A 215 12.66 -8.84 11.95
CA GLU A 215 12.78 -10.06 12.76
C GLU A 215 12.91 -11.34 11.92
N VAL A 216 12.23 -11.44 10.79
CA VAL A 216 12.47 -12.49 9.80
C VAL A 216 13.87 -12.33 9.21
N ALA A 217 14.25 -11.13 8.79
CA ALA A 217 15.57 -10.85 8.23
C ALA A 217 16.71 -11.20 9.20
N SER A 218 16.60 -10.91 10.48
CA SER A 218 17.57 -11.30 11.50
C SER A 218 17.48 -12.76 11.94
N GLY A 219 16.39 -13.45 11.56
CA GLY A 219 16.07 -14.81 12.01
C GLY A 219 15.64 -14.88 13.49
N ALA A 220 15.20 -13.77 14.08
CA ALA A 220 14.62 -13.72 15.41
C ALA A 220 13.26 -14.44 15.47
N ILE A 221 12.52 -14.43 14.36
CA ILE A 221 11.37 -15.31 14.11
C ILE A 221 11.64 -16.16 12.87
N SER A 222 10.93 -17.27 12.74
CA SER A 222 11.05 -18.20 11.61
C SER A 222 9.96 -18.00 10.57
N LEU A 223 8.81 -17.47 10.99
CA LEU A 223 7.62 -17.27 10.17
C LEU A 223 6.92 -15.98 10.58
N GLY A 224 6.71 -15.07 9.65
CA GLY A 224 5.98 -13.82 9.83
C GLY A 224 4.76 -13.77 8.90
N HIS A 225 3.55 -13.59 9.44
CA HIS A 225 2.40 -13.18 8.66
C HIS A 225 2.63 -11.73 8.24
N GLY A 226 2.66 -11.46 6.94
CA GLY A 226 3.06 -10.15 6.45
C GLY A 226 2.88 -9.96 4.95
N TYR A 227 3.36 -8.84 4.45
CA TYR A 227 3.13 -8.35 3.10
C TYR A 227 4.24 -8.79 2.12
N SER A 228 3.84 -9.05 0.87
CA SER A 228 4.76 -9.47 -0.19
C SER A 228 5.82 -8.41 -0.50
N THR A 229 5.44 -7.14 -0.53
CA THR A 229 6.34 -6.01 -0.78
C THR A 229 7.46 -5.94 0.24
N ASP A 230 7.13 -5.95 1.52
CA ASP A 230 8.09 -5.95 2.63
C ASP A 230 9.05 -7.14 2.58
N THR A 231 8.51 -8.32 2.27
CA THR A 231 9.33 -9.53 2.17
C THR A 231 10.26 -9.47 0.97
N THR A 232 9.79 -8.96 -0.17
CA THR A 232 10.61 -8.80 -1.38
C THR A 232 11.74 -7.81 -1.13
N GLN A 233 11.50 -6.69 -0.42
CA GLN A 233 12.55 -5.76 -0.01
C GLN A 233 13.66 -6.47 0.79
N VAL A 234 13.29 -7.34 1.72
CA VAL A 234 14.27 -8.13 2.48
C VAL A 234 15.02 -9.11 1.60
N ILE A 235 14.36 -9.77 0.65
CA ILE A 235 14.98 -10.76 -0.26
C ILE A 235 15.98 -10.09 -1.19
N VAL A 236 15.62 -8.95 -1.80
CA VAL A 236 16.49 -8.25 -2.77
C VAL A 236 17.54 -7.38 -2.09
N GLY A 237 17.28 -6.94 -0.86
CA GLY A 237 18.15 -6.01 -0.13
C GLY A 237 17.98 -4.57 -0.61
N ASP A 238 18.73 -3.67 -0.02
CA ASP A 238 18.83 -2.26 -0.37
C ASP A 238 20.29 -1.81 -0.19
N GLU A 239 21.00 -1.69 -1.30
CA GLU A 239 22.42 -1.30 -1.27
C GLU A 239 22.62 0.13 -0.76
N GLU A 240 21.68 1.05 -1.04
CA GLU A 240 21.76 2.45 -0.59
C GLU A 240 21.56 2.56 0.93
N ALA A 241 20.64 1.77 1.49
CA ALA A 241 20.45 1.64 2.92
C ALA A 241 21.47 0.69 3.59
N GLY A 242 22.34 0.04 2.83
CA GLY A 242 23.33 -0.92 3.33
C GLY A 242 22.73 -2.26 3.77
N ALA A 243 21.53 -2.60 3.30
CA ALA A 243 20.89 -3.85 3.60
C ALA A 243 21.24 -4.93 2.56
N ALA A 244 22.00 -5.94 2.96
CA ALA A 244 22.38 -7.04 2.07
C ALA A 244 21.18 -7.91 1.68
N PRO A 245 21.13 -8.45 0.44
CA PRO A 245 20.11 -9.41 0.01
C PRO A 245 20.05 -10.65 0.92
N ARG A 246 18.82 -11.15 1.13
CA ARG A 246 18.56 -12.34 1.95
C ARG A 246 17.85 -13.44 1.14
N PRO A 247 18.60 -14.15 0.26
CA PRO A 247 18.05 -15.22 -0.58
C PRO A 247 17.61 -16.47 0.21
N ASP A 248 17.97 -16.57 1.47
CA ASP A 248 17.51 -17.58 2.43
C ASP A 248 16.11 -17.29 2.98
N ILE A 249 15.55 -16.11 2.72
CA ILE A 249 14.16 -15.76 3.01
C ILE A 249 13.27 -16.19 1.84
N GLY A 250 12.04 -16.62 2.14
CA GLY A 250 11.00 -16.91 1.17
C GLY A 250 9.70 -16.19 1.50
N PHE A 251 8.85 -16.08 0.49
CA PHE A 251 7.46 -15.66 0.64
C PHE A 251 6.53 -16.76 0.13
N ALA A 252 5.46 -17.05 0.86
CA ALA A 252 4.49 -18.05 0.49
C ALA A 252 3.05 -17.56 0.67
N LEU A 253 2.19 -17.89 -0.29
CA LEU A 253 0.76 -17.59 -0.24
C LEU A 253 -0.03 -18.85 0.12
N PRO A 254 -0.88 -18.80 1.16
CA PRO A 254 -1.70 -19.94 1.57
C PRO A 254 -2.66 -20.39 0.47
N LYS A 255 -2.76 -21.70 0.28
CA LYS A 255 -3.60 -22.33 -0.74
C LYS A 255 -5.10 -22.20 -0.48
N GLU A 256 -5.50 -22.02 0.77
CA GLU A 256 -6.89 -21.82 1.17
C GLU A 256 -7.43 -20.44 0.78
N GLY A 257 -6.54 -19.49 0.50
CA GLY A 257 -6.81 -18.11 0.15
C GLY A 257 -5.87 -17.16 0.90
N TYR A 258 -5.78 -15.95 0.40
CA TYR A 258 -4.93 -14.89 0.95
C TYR A 258 -5.51 -13.53 0.56
N THR A 259 -5.10 -12.45 1.23
CA THR A 259 -5.55 -11.10 0.89
C THR A 259 -4.79 -10.56 -0.30
N ILE A 260 -5.53 -9.96 -1.26
CA ILE A 260 -4.99 -9.04 -2.25
C ILE A 260 -5.46 -7.65 -1.84
N ALA A 261 -4.52 -6.76 -1.60
CA ALA A 261 -4.79 -5.35 -1.34
C ALA A 261 -4.40 -4.51 -2.56
N PHE A 262 -5.23 -3.54 -2.88
CA PHE A 262 -4.94 -2.49 -3.84
C PHE A 262 -4.94 -1.16 -3.12
N ASP A 263 -3.90 -0.37 -3.34
CA ASP A 263 -3.93 1.04 -2.99
C ASP A 263 -4.24 1.84 -4.25
N GLU A 264 -5.13 2.80 -4.07
CA GLU A 264 -5.79 3.51 -5.15
C GLU A 264 -5.34 4.97 -5.17
N MET A 265 -5.25 5.55 -6.34
CA MET A 265 -5.13 7.00 -6.47
C MET A 265 -6.52 7.62 -6.62
N VAL A 266 -6.81 8.62 -5.79
CA VAL A 266 -8.03 9.43 -5.86
C VAL A 266 -7.69 10.91 -5.90
N ILE A 267 -8.57 11.74 -6.47
CA ILE A 267 -8.42 13.20 -6.47
C ILE A 267 -9.30 13.78 -5.38
N SER A 268 -8.69 14.53 -4.46
CA SER A 268 -9.43 15.24 -3.40
C SER A 268 -10.46 16.21 -4.00
N SER A 269 -11.67 16.22 -3.45
CA SER A 269 -12.69 17.22 -3.85
C SER A 269 -12.31 18.64 -3.46
N ALA A 270 -11.37 18.82 -2.53
CA ALA A 270 -10.80 20.11 -2.11
C ALA A 270 -9.59 20.55 -2.94
N SER A 271 -9.13 19.72 -3.90
CA SER A 271 -7.94 20.00 -4.73
C SER A 271 -8.05 21.34 -5.45
N LYS A 272 -6.93 22.05 -5.47
CA LYS A 272 -6.75 23.28 -6.27
C LYS A 272 -5.94 23.04 -7.56
N GLN A 273 -5.39 21.82 -7.72
CA GLN A 273 -4.51 21.41 -8.82
C GLN A 273 -5.07 20.18 -9.56
N VAL A 274 -6.40 20.16 -9.80
CA VAL A 274 -7.09 19.00 -10.39
C VAL A 274 -6.46 18.53 -11.71
N ASP A 275 -6.05 19.45 -12.58
CA ASP A 275 -5.41 19.09 -13.86
C ASP A 275 -4.02 18.47 -13.64
N LEU A 276 -3.26 18.96 -12.67
CA LEU A 276 -1.96 18.41 -12.32
C LEU A 276 -2.11 17.04 -11.61
N ALA A 277 -3.16 16.86 -10.81
CA ALA A 277 -3.50 15.56 -10.22
C ALA A 277 -3.81 14.51 -11.29
N TYR A 278 -4.62 14.85 -12.31
CA TYR A 278 -4.84 13.97 -13.46
C TYR A 278 -3.55 13.68 -14.23
N ALA A 279 -2.72 14.70 -14.43
CA ALA A 279 -1.44 14.52 -15.10
C ALA A 279 -0.55 13.52 -14.36
N PHE A 280 -0.51 13.59 -13.01
CA PHE A 280 0.23 12.66 -12.17
C PHE A 280 -0.33 11.22 -12.25
N MET A 281 -1.64 11.05 -12.07
CA MET A 281 -2.28 9.74 -12.18
C MET A 281 -2.03 9.08 -13.56
N ASN A 282 -2.09 9.87 -14.62
CA ASN A 282 -1.82 9.37 -15.97
C ASN A 282 -0.33 9.11 -16.21
N PHE A 283 0.56 9.89 -15.58
CA PHE A 283 2.01 9.76 -15.69
C PHE A 283 2.53 8.47 -15.06
N VAL A 284 2.07 8.11 -13.88
CA VAL A 284 2.51 6.87 -13.20
C VAL A 284 2.02 5.60 -13.89
N TYR A 285 1.10 5.72 -14.85
CA TYR A 285 0.68 4.64 -15.75
C TYR A 285 1.49 4.58 -17.07
N ASP A 286 2.52 5.39 -17.23
CA ASP A 286 3.53 5.17 -18.26
C ASP A 286 4.34 3.93 -17.95
N ALA A 287 4.73 3.15 -18.99
CA ALA A 287 5.37 1.85 -18.79
C ALA A 287 6.72 1.95 -18.07
N GLU A 288 7.58 2.90 -18.46
CA GLU A 288 8.90 3.08 -17.85
C GLU A 288 8.78 3.63 -16.42
N ILE A 289 7.89 4.59 -16.22
CA ILE A 289 7.62 5.19 -14.91
C ILE A 289 7.07 4.15 -13.93
N ALA A 290 6.09 3.36 -14.36
CA ALA A 290 5.52 2.31 -13.54
C ALA A 290 6.56 1.22 -13.22
N LYS A 291 7.45 0.87 -14.19
CA LYS A 291 8.53 -0.08 -13.98
C LYS A 291 9.49 0.41 -12.88
N THR A 292 9.99 1.65 -13.00
CA THR A 292 10.87 2.27 -11.98
C THR A 292 10.22 2.22 -10.59
N ASN A 293 8.93 2.52 -10.53
CA ASN A 293 8.20 2.53 -9.26
C ASN A 293 7.98 1.12 -8.69
N MET A 294 7.73 0.10 -9.54
CA MET A 294 7.63 -1.30 -9.09
C MET A 294 8.97 -1.83 -8.53
N GLU A 295 10.10 -1.45 -9.15
CA GLU A 295 11.44 -1.82 -8.69
C GLU A 295 11.74 -1.17 -7.33
N TYR A 296 11.34 0.08 -7.13
CA TYR A 296 11.47 0.79 -5.85
C TYR A 296 10.57 0.18 -4.76
N LEU A 297 9.30 -0.04 -5.05
CA LEU A 297 8.31 -0.60 -4.10
C LEU A 297 8.56 -2.08 -3.78
N CYS A 298 9.34 -2.78 -4.59
CA CYS A 298 9.45 -4.23 -4.57
C CYS A 298 8.09 -4.94 -4.66
N GLY A 299 7.16 -4.37 -5.43
CA GLY A 299 5.81 -4.86 -5.57
C GLY A 299 5.17 -4.53 -6.91
N PRO A 300 4.10 -5.23 -7.32
CA PRO A 300 3.46 -5.00 -8.59
C PRO A 300 2.62 -3.71 -8.59
N SER A 301 2.66 -3.01 -9.72
CA SER A 301 1.66 -2.05 -10.14
C SER A 301 0.78 -2.68 -11.22
N PRO A 302 -0.51 -2.33 -11.32
CA PRO A 302 -1.40 -2.93 -12.32
C PRO A 302 -1.21 -2.32 -13.73
N VAL A 303 0.04 -2.19 -14.17
CA VAL A 303 0.44 -1.60 -15.47
C VAL A 303 1.08 -2.70 -16.33
N ALA A 304 0.29 -3.31 -17.22
CA ALA A 304 0.69 -4.48 -17.99
C ALA A 304 2.00 -4.33 -18.78
N PRO A 305 2.26 -3.23 -19.55
CA PRO A 305 3.52 -3.09 -20.27
C PRO A 305 4.73 -2.92 -19.35
N ALA A 306 4.56 -2.32 -18.17
CA ALA A 306 5.62 -2.21 -17.18
C ALA A 306 5.99 -3.58 -16.60
N ILE A 307 4.98 -4.39 -16.25
CA ILE A 307 5.17 -5.78 -15.79
C ILE A 307 5.95 -6.59 -16.86
N ALA A 308 5.62 -6.41 -18.12
CA ALA A 308 6.30 -7.11 -19.23
C ALA A 308 7.77 -6.69 -19.39
N ALA A 309 8.11 -5.47 -19.02
CA ALA A 309 9.45 -4.88 -19.12
C ALA A 309 10.37 -5.19 -17.92
N LEU A 310 9.84 -5.76 -16.84
CA LEU A 310 10.65 -6.19 -15.70
C LEU A 310 11.61 -7.32 -16.09
N ASP A 311 12.76 -7.38 -15.41
CA ASP A 311 13.63 -8.55 -15.46
C ASP A 311 12.83 -9.84 -15.21
N ALA A 312 13.19 -10.91 -15.91
CA ALA A 312 12.38 -12.14 -15.91
C ALA A 312 12.39 -12.84 -14.53
N ASP A 313 13.50 -12.79 -13.80
CA ASP A 313 13.60 -13.44 -12.49
C ASP A 313 12.97 -12.55 -11.42
N TYR A 314 13.21 -11.25 -11.46
CA TYR A 314 12.54 -10.28 -10.58
C TYR A 314 11.00 -10.33 -10.76
N ARG A 315 10.52 -10.36 -12.00
CA ARG A 315 9.08 -10.48 -12.29
C ARG A 315 8.45 -11.71 -11.64
N LYS A 316 9.15 -12.85 -11.60
CA LYS A 316 8.65 -14.08 -10.93
C LYS A 316 8.48 -13.91 -9.42
N THR A 317 9.22 -13.00 -8.81
CA THR A 317 9.12 -12.77 -7.36
C THR A 317 7.91 -11.95 -6.96
N ILE A 318 7.47 -11.03 -7.84
CA ILE A 318 6.39 -10.08 -7.51
C ILE A 318 5.08 -10.30 -8.28
N ILE A 319 5.12 -11.04 -9.41
CA ILE A 319 3.93 -11.25 -10.26
C ILE A 319 3.42 -12.67 -10.11
N LEU A 320 2.17 -12.81 -9.75
CA LEU A 320 1.48 -14.10 -9.61
C LEU A 320 0.94 -14.59 -10.95
N ASP A 321 0.93 -15.91 -11.10
CA ASP A 321 0.18 -16.56 -12.18
C ASP A 321 -1.34 -16.42 -11.98
N GLU A 322 -2.11 -16.64 -13.03
CA GLU A 322 -3.56 -16.42 -13.02
C GLU A 322 -4.30 -17.37 -12.06
N ALA A 323 -3.83 -18.61 -11.88
CA ALA A 323 -4.44 -19.57 -10.97
C ALA A 323 -4.23 -19.15 -9.51
N THR A 324 -3.05 -18.63 -9.19
CA THR A 324 -2.74 -18.06 -7.88
C THR A 324 -3.56 -16.81 -7.62
N LEU A 325 -3.63 -15.86 -8.56
CA LEU A 325 -4.43 -14.65 -8.45
C LEU A 325 -5.91 -14.93 -8.11
N LYS A 326 -6.50 -15.98 -8.72
CA LYS A 326 -7.92 -16.36 -8.48
C LYS A 326 -8.21 -16.81 -7.05
N ARG A 327 -7.20 -17.20 -6.27
CA ARG A 327 -7.39 -17.58 -4.86
C ARG A 327 -7.34 -16.39 -3.91
N GLY A 328 -6.83 -15.26 -4.37
CA GLY A 328 -6.79 -14.04 -3.58
C GLY A 328 -8.18 -13.45 -3.38
N GLN A 329 -8.42 -12.88 -2.22
CA GLN A 329 -9.65 -12.20 -1.85
C GLN A 329 -9.35 -10.76 -1.45
N VAL A 330 -10.16 -9.82 -1.92
CA VAL A 330 -10.01 -8.39 -1.60
C VAL A 330 -10.87 -8.04 -0.39
N LEU A 331 -10.30 -7.29 0.54
CA LEU A 331 -11.02 -6.75 1.69
C LEU A 331 -12.06 -5.72 1.24
N LYS A 332 -13.29 -5.84 1.78
CA LYS A 332 -14.37 -4.87 1.61
C LYS A 332 -14.54 -4.06 2.89
N GLY A 333 -14.83 -2.76 2.76
CA GLY A 333 -15.21 -1.92 3.88
C GLY A 333 -16.55 -2.35 4.47
N PHE A 334 -16.73 -2.11 5.76
CA PHE A 334 -17.99 -2.34 6.50
C PHE A 334 -18.55 -1.04 7.08
N ASP A 335 -18.15 0.11 6.53
CA ASP A 335 -18.50 1.44 7.07
C ASP A 335 -19.99 1.70 7.13
N ASP A 336 -20.78 1.06 6.27
CA ASP A 336 -22.24 1.10 6.27
C ASP A 336 -22.89 -0.04 7.08
N GLN A 337 -22.11 -0.84 7.79
CA GLN A 337 -22.53 -2.02 8.56
C GLN A 337 -21.99 -1.98 10.01
N PRO A 338 -22.39 -1.03 10.85
CA PRO A 338 -21.81 -0.84 12.19
C PRO A 338 -21.93 -2.08 13.07
N ALA A 339 -22.98 -2.89 12.91
CA ALA A 339 -23.13 -4.14 13.64
C ALA A 339 -22.05 -5.18 13.25
N VAL A 340 -21.61 -5.20 11.98
CA VAL A 340 -20.52 -6.07 11.52
C VAL A 340 -19.18 -5.58 12.06
N MET A 341 -18.95 -4.27 12.02
CA MET A 341 -17.74 -3.68 12.63
C MET A 341 -17.64 -4.02 14.11
N GLU A 342 -18.75 -3.96 14.85
CA GLU A 342 -18.78 -4.35 16.27
C GLU A 342 -18.47 -5.85 16.48
N LEU A 343 -18.93 -6.73 15.58
CA LEU A 343 -18.60 -8.16 15.64
C LEU A 343 -17.10 -8.37 15.46
N TYR A 344 -16.47 -7.72 14.49
CA TYR A 344 -15.04 -7.81 14.26
C TYR A 344 -14.24 -7.23 15.42
N ASN A 345 -14.64 -6.08 15.99
CA ASN A 345 -13.99 -5.50 17.15
C ASN A 345 -14.03 -6.45 18.36
N LYS A 346 -15.18 -7.02 18.67
CA LYS A 346 -15.31 -8.00 19.75
C LYS A 346 -14.47 -9.27 19.50
N ALA A 347 -14.43 -9.73 18.26
CA ALA A 347 -13.59 -10.86 17.86
C ALA A 347 -12.10 -10.55 18.06
N TRP A 348 -11.68 -9.34 17.67
CA TRP A 348 -10.30 -8.89 17.83
C TRP A 348 -9.91 -8.76 19.30
N ASP A 349 -10.76 -8.19 20.13
CA ASP A 349 -10.54 -8.09 21.59
C ASP A 349 -10.35 -9.47 22.23
N LYS A 350 -11.19 -10.45 21.87
CA LYS A 350 -11.04 -11.86 22.32
C LYS A 350 -9.69 -12.45 21.88
N ILE A 351 -9.30 -12.25 20.61
CA ILE A 351 -8.02 -12.73 20.08
C ILE A 351 -6.86 -12.09 20.83
N LYS A 352 -6.89 -10.77 21.07
CA LYS A 352 -5.81 -10.07 21.78
C LYS A 352 -5.75 -10.48 23.26
N ALA A 353 -6.88 -10.62 23.93
CA ALA A 353 -6.94 -11.11 25.31
C ALA A 353 -6.50 -12.58 25.43
N GLY A 354 -6.78 -13.42 24.43
CA GLY A 354 -6.49 -14.86 24.47
C GLY A 354 -7.59 -15.67 25.09
N GLU A 355 -8.84 -15.20 24.99
CA GLU A 355 -10.05 -15.76 25.59
C GLU A 355 -11.02 -16.32 24.53
#